data_a5825c024a331890bb706f5bea045a16
#
_entry.id   a5825c024a331890bb706f5bea045a16
#
_cell.length_a   1.000
_cell.length_b   1.000
_cell.length_c   1.000
_cell.angle_alpha   90.00
_cell.angle_beta   90.00
_cell.angle_gamma   90.00
#
_symmetry.space_group_name_H-M   'P 1'
#
loop_
_entity.id
_entity.type
_entity.pdbx_description
1 polymer ?
#
loop_
_entity_poly.entity_id
_entity_poly.type
_entity_poly.pdbx_seq_one_letter_code
_entity_poly.pdbx_strand_id
1 'polypeptide(L)'
;ARTLSPLTELYKFYPPEFPIGGGTSLGTGLELLMDDITKNVKKTTPEEKGDWKPIVFLFTDGNPTDDYQAAFRRWNEKFRRSCNLVAVSIGDNVDVLTLAQLTDNILLLKETDAESFRKFFKWVTASIKTTSMSVTDTSEDELKLAPTNGINLEKANPTEAVPGIPDDNYVVLHARCSNTKRDYLVKFIQTFGSSEMGGEDLYRLQGAYPVDKEEYASMSSGKKPKINTKRLRGIPTCPCCGNQIGIVVCDCGGLFCAGEEETICCPWCGESGSLGEGSSGGMDITRGLG
;
A
#
# COMPACT_ATOMS: atom_id res chain seq x y z
N ALA A 1 -4.91 -9.36 -2.28
CA ALA A 1 -5.05 -8.79 -3.63
C ALA A 1 -6.13 -9.51 -4.44
N ARG A 2 -6.74 -8.86 -5.43
CA ARG A 2 -7.72 -9.45 -6.36
C ARG A 2 -7.73 -8.72 -7.69
N THR A 3 -8.03 -9.42 -8.78
CA THR A 3 -8.28 -8.81 -10.07
C THR A 3 -9.62 -8.07 -10.04
N LEU A 4 -9.62 -6.77 -10.31
CA LEU A 4 -10.83 -5.94 -10.36
C LEU A 4 -11.45 -5.92 -11.76
N SER A 5 -10.61 -5.94 -12.78
CA SER A 5 -11.03 -6.03 -14.18
C SER A 5 -10.07 -6.96 -14.92
N PRO A 6 -10.57 -7.91 -15.72
CA PRO A 6 -9.72 -8.70 -16.61
C PRO A 6 -9.12 -7.81 -17.70
N LEU A 7 -8.11 -8.33 -18.41
CA LEU A 7 -7.59 -7.67 -19.61
C LEU A 7 -8.73 -7.52 -20.63
N THR A 8 -9.08 -6.28 -20.93
CA THR A 8 -10.29 -5.93 -21.66
C THR A 8 -9.97 -4.90 -22.76
N GLU A 9 -10.57 -5.05 -23.93
CA GLU A 9 -10.47 -4.08 -24.98
C GLU A 9 -10.99 -2.70 -24.53
N LEU A 10 -10.28 -1.62 -24.84
CA LEU A 10 -10.56 -0.28 -24.32
C LEU A 10 -12.03 0.15 -24.47
N TYR A 11 -12.65 -0.16 -25.59
CA TYR A 11 -14.05 0.22 -25.85
C TYR A 11 -15.09 -0.58 -25.04
N LYS A 12 -14.67 -1.67 -24.38
CA LYS A 12 -15.48 -2.49 -23.47
C LYS A 12 -15.15 -2.22 -22.01
N PHE A 13 -14.12 -1.41 -21.73
CA PHE A 13 -13.66 -1.16 -20.38
C PHE A 13 -14.62 -0.24 -19.64
N TYR A 14 -15.11 -0.73 -18.50
CA TYR A 14 -15.82 0.06 -17.50
C TYR A 14 -14.97 0.14 -16.24
N PRO A 15 -14.66 1.37 -15.74
CA PRO A 15 -13.90 1.52 -14.52
C PRO A 15 -14.58 0.81 -13.35
N PRO A 16 -13.91 -0.15 -12.68
CA PRO A 16 -14.47 -0.80 -11.50
C PRO A 16 -14.43 0.15 -10.30
N GLU A 17 -15.30 -0.09 -9.31
CA GLU A 17 -15.17 0.53 -8.01
C GLU A 17 -13.95 -0.07 -7.28
N PHE A 18 -13.09 0.80 -6.74
CA PHE A 18 -11.94 0.38 -5.96
C PHE A 18 -12.36 0.15 -4.51
N PRO A 19 -12.28 -1.08 -3.99
CA PRO A 19 -12.50 -1.30 -2.57
C PRO A 19 -11.36 -0.67 -1.77
N ILE A 20 -11.72 0.01 -0.70
CA ILE A 20 -10.74 0.50 0.27
C ILE A 20 -10.37 -0.67 1.17
N GLY A 21 -9.08 -0.97 1.27
CA GLY A 21 -8.53 -2.02 2.13
C GLY A 21 -7.40 -1.48 3.00
N GLY A 22 -7.05 -2.21 4.05
CA GLY A 22 -5.84 -1.95 4.84
C GLY A 22 -4.71 -2.85 4.37
N GLY A 23 -3.53 -2.28 4.15
CA GLY A 23 -2.33 -3.01 3.75
C GLY A 23 -2.06 -3.02 2.24
N THR A 24 -0.78 -3.24 1.92
CA THR A 24 -0.25 -3.20 0.55
C THR A 24 0.23 -4.60 0.17
N SER A 25 -0.67 -5.43 -0.38
CA SER A 25 -0.38 -6.81 -0.80
C SER A 25 0.33 -6.83 -2.16
N LEU A 26 1.57 -6.33 -2.20
CA LEU A 26 2.34 -6.17 -3.44
C LEU A 26 2.75 -7.51 -4.03
N GLY A 27 3.22 -8.44 -3.20
CA GLY A 27 3.63 -9.78 -3.63
C GLY A 27 2.48 -10.54 -4.27
N THR A 28 1.34 -10.62 -3.57
CA THR A 28 0.12 -11.28 -4.07
C THR A 28 -0.41 -10.60 -5.34
N GLY A 29 -0.37 -9.26 -5.39
CA GLY A 29 -0.79 -8.50 -6.58
C GLY A 29 0.10 -8.80 -7.79
N LEU A 30 1.40 -8.90 -7.60
CA LEU A 30 2.37 -9.21 -8.64
C LEU A 30 2.21 -10.64 -9.15
N GLU A 31 1.91 -11.62 -8.27
CA GLU A 31 1.61 -12.99 -8.68
C GLU A 31 0.36 -13.07 -9.56
N LEU A 32 -0.73 -12.40 -9.17
CA LEU A 32 -1.96 -12.31 -9.98
C LEU A 32 -1.68 -11.67 -11.34
N LEU A 33 -0.90 -10.60 -11.39
CA LEU A 33 -0.50 -9.95 -12.64
C LEU A 33 0.29 -10.89 -13.55
N MET A 34 1.27 -11.61 -13.00
CA MET A 34 2.10 -12.55 -13.77
C MET A 34 1.27 -13.70 -14.34
N ASP A 35 0.30 -14.19 -13.58
CA ASP A 35 -0.62 -15.23 -14.03
C ASP A 35 -1.56 -14.72 -15.13
N ASP A 36 -2.05 -13.48 -15.01
CA ASP A 36 -2.90 -12.83 -16.02
C ASP A 36 -2.13 -12.59 -17.33
N ILE A 37 -0.91 -12.09 -17.25
CA ILE A 37 -0.02 -11.93 -18.42
C ILE A 37 0.22 -13.29 -19.09
N THR A 38 0.49 -14.32 -18.30
CA THR A 38 0.76 -15.67 -18.85
C THR A 38 -0.44 -16.24 -19.60
N LYS A 39 -1.66 -15.95 -19.14
CA LYS A 39 -2.91 -16.47 -19.74
C LYS A 39 -3.34 -15.68 -20.98
N ASN A 40 -3.16 -14.37 -20.96
CA ASN A 40 -3.84 -13.47 -21.90
C ASN A 40 -2.90 -12.83 -22.93
N VAL A 41 -1.58 -12.82 -22.70
CA VAL A 41 -0.61 -12.24 -23.63
C VAL A 41 0.01 -13.32 -24.51
N LYS A 42 -0.21 -13.22 -25.82
CA LYS A 42 0.33 -14.16 -26.80
C LYS A 42 1.81 -13.88 -27.04
N LYS A 43 2.62 -14.92 -27.00
CA LYS A 43 4.04 -14.85 -27.40
C LYS A 43 4.17 -14.99 -28.91
N THR A 44 5.14 -14.29 -29.49
CA THR A 44 5.50 -14.47 -30.90
C THR A 44 6.04 -15.89 -31.13
N THR A 45 5.51 -16.57 -32.12
CA THR A 45 6.00 -17.85 -32.63
C THR A 45 6.51 -17.67 -34.05
N PRO A 46 7.19 -18.68 -34.67
CA PRO A 46 7.59 -18.60 -36.06
C PRO A 46 6.40 -18.43 -37.03
N GLU A 47 5.21 -18.90 -36.64
CA GLU A 47 4.00 -18.92 -37.47
C GLU A 47 3.08 -17.73 -37.23
N GLU A 48 3.12 -17.13 -36.01
CA GLU A 48 2.19 -16.06 -35.62
C GLU A 48 2.91 -14.95 -34.84
N LYS A 49 2.64 -13.70 -35.22
CA LYS A 49 3.10 -12.54 -34.46
C LYS A 49 2.33 -12.44 -33.14
N GLY A 50 3.06 -12.39 -32.03
CA GLY A 50 2.48 -12.22 -30.70
C GLY A 50 1.99 -10.80 -30.42
N ASP A 51 1.49 -10.61 -29.22
CA ASP A 51 1.06 -9.32 -28.72
C ASP A 51 2.27 -8.41 -28.44
N TRP A 52 1.98 -7.12 -28.33
CA TRP A 52 2.97 -6.14 -27.91
C TRP A 52 3.45 -6.41 -26.48
N LYS A 53 4.69 -6.00 -26.18
CA LYS A 53 5.26 -6.08 -24.85
C LYS A 53 4.38 -5.32 -23.86
N PRO A 54 3.84 -5.97 -22.81
CA PRO A 54 2.96 -5.31 -21.86
C PRO A 54 3.63 -4.13 -21.15
N ILE A 55 2.89 -3.05 -20.98
CA ILE A 55 3.29 -1.91 -20.15
C ILE A 55 2.48 -1.99 -18.86
N VAL A 56 3.16 -2.13 -17.74
CA VAL A 56 2.57 -2.24 -16.41
C VAL A 56 2.85 -0.95 -15.64
N PHE A 57 1.82 -0.32 -15.14
CA PHE A 57 1.94 0.78 -14.18
C PHE A 57 1.56 0.28 -12.80
N LEU A 58 2.54 0.23 -11.90
CA LEU A 58 2.35 -0.11 -10.51
C LEU A 58 2.23 1.18 -9.69
N PHE A 59 1.09 1.38 -9.06
CA PHE A 59 0.85 2.51 -8.15
C PHE A 59 0.87 2.03 -6.71
N THR A 60 1.64 2.68 -5.87
CA THR A 60 1.68 2.37 -4.44
C THR A 60 1.92 3.63 -3.61
N ASP A 61 1.26 3.73 -2.48
CA ASP A 61 1.40 4.78 -1.48
C ASP A 61 2.07 4.27 -0.18
N GLY A 62 2.49 3.00 -0.17
CA GLY A 62 3.06 2.37 1.00
C GLY A 62 4.00 1.22 0.68
N ASN A 63 4.65 0.73 1.72
CA ASN A 63 5.54 -0.43 1.65
C ASN A 63 4.74 -1.74 1.61
N PRO A 64 5.28 -2.80 0.97
CA PRO A 64 4.62 -4.10 0.98
C PRO A 64 4.36 -4.59 2.40
N THR A 65 3.17 -5.13 2.62
CA THR A 65 2.76 -5.70 3.91
C THR A 65 2.66 -7.22 3.88
N ASP A 66 2.79 -7.83 2.70
CA ASP A 66 2.83 -9.28 2.47
C ASP A 66 4.25 -9.79 2.19
N ASP A 67 4.41 -11.11 2.13
CA ASP A 67 5.67 -11.73 1.67
C ASP A 67 5.80 -11.61 0.15
N TYR A 68 6.56 -10.62 -0.30
CA TYR A 68 6.78 -10.32 -1.71
C TYR A 68 8.03 -10.99 -2.31
N GLN A 69 8.88 -11.63 -1.52
CA GLN A 69 10.20 -12.13 -1.95
C GLN A 69 10.11 -13.15 -3.08
N ALA A 70 9.18 -14.11 -2.98
CA ALA A 70 8.98 -15.13 -4.00
C ALA A 70 8.46 -14.53 -5.31
N ALA A 71 7.49 -13.61 -5.22
CA ALA A 71 6.92 -12.91 -6.37
C ALA A 71 7.97 -12.06 -7.09
N PHE A 72 8.82 -11.34 -6.35
CA PHE A 72 9.90 -10.52 -6.92
C PHE A 72 10.93 -11.37 -7.65
N ARG A 73 11.30 -12.54 -7.09
CA ARG A 73 12.18 -13.49 -7.75
C ARG A 73 11.59 -13.98 -9.05
N ARG A 74 10.32 -14.44 -9.03
CA ARG A 74 9.60 -14.91 -10.22
C ARG A 74 9.50 -13.83 -11.30
N TRP A 75 9.23 -12.57 -10.90
CA TRP A 75 9.20 -11.41 -11.80
C TRP A 75 10.54 -11.20 -12.48
N ASN A 76 11.62 -11.10 -11.71
CA ASN A 76 12.96 -10.83 -12.22
C ASN A 76 13.47 -11.94 -13.17
N GLU A 77 13.15 -13.20 -12.87
CA GLU A 77 13.57 -14.34 -13.68
C GLU A 77 12.80 -14.47 -15.01
N LYS A 78 11.49 -14.18 -14.99
CA LYS A 78 10.62 -14.57 -16.11
C LYS A 78 9.94 -13.40 -16.83
N PHE A 79 9.71 -12.26 -16.16
CA PHE A 79 8.87 -11.18 -16.67
C PHE A 79 9.61 -9.87 -16.91
N ARG A 80 10.64 -9.55 -16.15
CA ARG A 80 11.37 -8.26 -16.24
C ARG A 80 11.79 -7.89 -17.66
N ARG A 81 12.18 -8.88 -18.48
CA ARG A 81 12.59 -8.65 -19.88
C ARG A 81 11.42 -8.62 -20.85
N SER A 82 10.33 -9.30 -20.53
CA SER A 82 9.15 -9.43 -21.41
C SER A 82 8.04 -8.40 -21.13
N CYS A 83 8.19 -7.61 -20.07
CA CYS A 83 7.24 -6.57 -19.68
C CYS A 83 7.97 -5.26 -19.38
N ASN A 84 7.33 -4.14 -19.63
CA ASN A 84 7.80 -2.81 -19.22
C ASN A 84 7.08 -2.42 -17.93
N LEU A 85 7.77 -2.41 -16.79
CA LEU A 85 7.21 -2.00 -15.50
C LEU A 85 7.64 -0.57 -15.16
N VAL A 86 6.67 0.28 -14.88
CA VAL A 86 6.84 1.62 -14.32
C VAL A 86 6.23 1.61 -12.93
N ALA A 87 7.04 1.76 -11.90
CA ALA A 87 6.57 1.92 -10.54
C ALA A 87 6.38 3.41 -10.22
N VAL A 88 5.22 3.76 -9.72
CA VAL A 88 4.88 5.13 -9.33
C VAL A 88 4.59 5.15 -7.84
N SER A 89 5.46 5.81 -7.09
CA SER A 89 5.28 6.11 -5.68
C SER A 89 4.36 7.33 -5.54
N ILE A 90 3.27 7.19 -4.80
CA ILE A 90 2.34 8.26 -4.50
C ILE A 90 2.63 8.77 -3.09
N GLY A 91 3.02 10.05 -2.99
CA GLY A 91 3.49 10.64 -1.72
C GLY A 91 4.95 10.29 -1.43
N ASP A 92 5.39 10.60 -0.20
CA ASP A 92 6.82 10.59 0.17
C ASP A 92 7.29 9.30 0.86
N ASN A 93 6.45 8.26 0.95
CA ASN A 93 6.59 7.20 1.96
C ASN A 93 6.88 5.81 1.45
N VAL A 94 7.22 5.66 0.18
CA VAL A 94 7.50 4.35 -0.42
C VAL A 94 8.99 4.05 -0.36
N ASP A 95 9.33 2.84 0.06
CA ASP A 95 10.69 2.33 -0.02
C ASP A 95 11.09 2.12 -1.48
N VAL A 96 11.77 3.14 -2.03
CA VAL A 96 12.29 3.13 -3.40
C VAL A 96 13.24 1.94 -3.63
N LEU A 97 13.98 1.49 -2.61
CA LEU A 97 14.88 0.35 -2.73
C LEU A 97 14.13 -0.96 -2.95
N THR A 98 12.96 -1.11 -2.33
CA THR A 98 12.08 -2.25 -2.59
C THR A 98 11.56 -2.22 -4.02
N LEU A 99 11.09 -1.07 -4.53
CA LEU A 99 10.64 -0.94 -5.92
C LEU A 99 11.77 -1.13 -6.94
N ALA A 100 13.00 -0.72 -6.60
CA ALA A 100 14.18 -0.89 -7.45
C ALA A 100 14.54 -2.36 -7.72
N GLN A 101 14.09 -3.27 -6.87
CA GLN A 101 14.24 -4.70 -7.13
C GLN A 101 13.37 -5.19 -8.32
N LEU A 102 12.30 -4.46 -8.65
CA LEU A 102 11.37 -4.80 -9.75
C LEU A 102 11.71 -4.10 -11.06
N THR A 103 12.09 -2.83 -11.00
CA THR A 103 12.29 -1.99 -12.18
C THR A 103 13.24 -0.83 -11.91
N ASP A 104 13.89 -0.35 -12.98
CA ASP A 104 14.70 0.87 -12.96
C ASP A 104 13.86 2.13 -13.26
N ASN A 105 12.59 1.95 -13.65
CA ASN A 105 11.65 3.04 -13.96
C ASN A 105 10.76 3.34 -12.74
N ILE A 106 11.31 4.06 -11.77
CA ILE A 106 10.60 4.47 -10.57
C ILE A 106 10.37 5.97 -10.62
N LEU A 107 9.13 6.37 -10.43
CA LEU A 107 8.68 7.75 -10.47
C LEU A 107 8.03 8.13 -9.15
N LEU A 108 8.29 9.33 -8.68
CA LEU A 108 7.76 9.90 -7.45
C LEU A 108 6.70 10.96 -7.81
N LEU A 109 5.46 10.74 -7.41
CA LEU A 109 4.36 11.69 -7.51
C LEU A 109 4.11 12.28 -6.12
N LYS A 110 4.70 13.45 -5.84
CA LYS A 110 4.63 14.10 -4.52
C LYS A 110 3.31 14.81 -4.27
N GLU A 111 2.76 15.44 -5.30
CA GLU A 111 1.49 16.14 -5.19
C GLU A 111 0.31 15.19 -5.45
N THR A 112 -0.61 15.13 -4.50
CA THR A 112 -1.75 14.17 -4.51
C THR A 112 -3.11 14.86 -4.59
N ASP A 113 -3.16 16.12 -5.04
CA ASP A 113 -4.41 16.83 -5.30
C ASP A 113 -5.07 16.35 -6.61
N ALA A 114 -6.36 16.64 -6.77
CA ALA A 114 -7.15 16.19 -7.91
C ALA A 114 -6.62 16.70 -9.28
N GLU A 115 -6.00 17.89 -9.32
CA GLU A 115 -5.44 18.44 -10.55
C GLU A 115 -4.15 17.73 -10.94
N SER A 116 -3.27 17.47 -9.98
CA SER A 116 -2.03 16.71 -10.14
C SER A 116 -2.31 15.29 -10.61
N PHE A 117 -3.31 14.59 -10.05
CA PHE A 117 -3.76 13.29 -10.55
C PHE A 117 -4.28 13.37 -11.99
N ARG A 118 -5.07 14.39 -12.33
CA ARG A 118 -5.56 14.56 -13.72
C ARG A 118 -4.42 14.76 -14.71
N LYS A 119 -3.43 15.57 -14.39
CA LYS A 119 -2.22 15.78 -15.21
C LYS A 119 -1.42 14.49 -15.32
N PHE A 120 -1.27 13.78 -14.21
CA PHE A 120 -0.58 12.50 -14.16
C PHE A 120 -1.23 11.45 -15.08
N PHE A 121 -2.55 11.23 -15.03
CA PHE A 121 -3.22 10.27 -15.92
C PHE A 121 -3.16 10.67 -17.41
N LYS A 122 -3.15 11.98 -17.72
CA LYS A 122 -2.85 12.45 -19.08
C LYS A 122 -1.44 12.07 -19.52
N TRP A 123 -0.47 12.20 -18.63
CA TRP A 123 0.92 11.79 -18.89
C TRP A 123 1.03 10.27 -19.06
N VAL A 124 0.37 9.44 -18.26
CA VAL A 124 0.30 7.99 -18.45
C VAL A 124 -0.20 7.65 -19.85
N THR A 125 -1.30 8.27 -20.28
CA THR A 125 -1.86 8.08 -21.62
C THR A 125 -0.88 8.48 -22.72
N ALA A 126 -0.20 9.61 -22.57
CA ALA A 126 0.82 10.08 -23.52
C ALA A 126 2.02 9.13 -23.56
N SER A 127 2.45 8.61 -22.40
CA SER A 127 3.57 7.65 -22.29
C SER A 127 3.25 6.32 -22.98
N ILE A 128 2.04 5.79 -22.81
CA ILE A 128 1.57 4.60 -23.54
C ILE A 128 1.63 4.84 -25.06
N LYS A 129 1.12 5.98 -25.51
CA LYS A 129 1.15 6.34 -26.93
C LYS A 129 2.58 6.47 -27.47
N THR A 130 3.46 7.15 -26.75
CA THR A 130 4.87 7.33 -27.14
C THR A 130 5.59 6.00 -27.24
N THR A 131 5.43 5.12 -26.25
CA THR A 131 6.01 3.77 -26.26
C THR A 131 5.47 2.94 -27.42
N SER A 132 4.16 2.98 -27.65
CA SER A 132 3.54 2.23 -28.77
C SER A 132 4.00 2.70 -30.14
N MET A 133 4.32 3.98 -30.32
CA MET A 133 4.81 4.53 -31.58
C MET A 133 6.32 4.29 -31.82
N SER A 134 7.11 4.19 -30.75
CA SER A 134 8.57 4.03 -30.87
C SER A 134 9.00 2.62 -31.28
N VAL A 135 8.10 1.64 -31.24
CA VAL A 135 8.39 0.24 -31.64
C VAL A 135 8.60 0.07 -33.15
N THR A 136 8.34 1.09 -33.96
CA THR A 136 8.62 1.06 -35.39
C THR A 136 10.09 1.35 -35.77
N ASP A 137 10.88 1.90 -34.82
CA ASP A 137 12.31 2.16 -35.02
C ASP A 137 13.12 1.08 -34.29
N THR A 138 13.74 0.26 -35.10
CA THR A 138 14.64 -0.84 -34.75
C THR A 138 15.64 -0.51 -33.66
N SER A 139 15.78 -1.44 -32.71
CA SER A 139 16.96 -1.81 -31.93
C SER A 139 17.12 -1.46 -30.47
N GLU A 140 16.23 -0.76 -29.82
CA GLU A 140 16.34 -0.63 -28.37
C GLU A 140 14.99 -0.91 -27.67
N ASP A 141 14.98 -1.96 -26.83
CA ASP A 141 13.88 -2.39 -25.97
C ASP A 141 13.59 -1.37 -24.82
N GLU A 142 13.97 -0.10 -25.01
CA GLU A 142 13.90 0.93 -24.01
C GLU A 142 12.50 1.57 -23.95
N LEU A 143 11.92 1.59 -22.76
CA LEU A 143 10.65 2.23 -22.48
C LEU A 143 10.77 3.75 -22.67
N LYS A 144 10.12 4.31 -23.69
CA LYS A 144 10.09 5.76 -23.94
C LYS A 144 8.87 6.38 -23.26
N LEU A 145 9.07 7.01 -22.11
CA LEU A 145 8.03 7.75 -21.41
C LEU A 145 7.87 9.16 -22.00
N ALA A 146 6.66 9.71 -21.93
CA ALA A 146 6.41 11.09 -22.34
C ALA A 146 7.18 12.08 -21.42
N PRO A 147 7.52 13.28 -21.92
CA PRO A 147 8.11 14.32 -21.09
C PRO A 147 7.21 14.69 -19.89
N THR A 148 7.81 14.95 -18.75
CA THR A 148 7.10 15.27 -17.48
C THR A 148 6.74 16.76 -17.35
N ASN A 149 6.74 17.51 -18.43
CA ASN A 149 6.51 18.96 -18.42
C ASN A 149 5.16 19.33 -17.78
N GLY A 150 5.20 20.12 -16.73
CA GLY A 150 4.01 20.59 -16.00
C GLY A 150 3.40 19.61 -15.01
N ILE A 151 4.11 18.52 -14.70
CA ILE A 151 3.74 17.54 -13.68
C ILE A 151 4.90 17.44 -12.71
N ASN A 152 4.61 17.45 -11.41
CA ASN A 152 5.62 17.22 -10.37
C ASN A 152 5.89 15.71 -10.23
N LEU A 153 6.53 15.16 -11.27
CA LEU A 153 6.88 13.74 -11.37
C LEU A 153 8.40 13.63 -11.50
N GLU A 154 9.05 13.12 -10.49
CA GLU A 154 10.51 12.98 -10.42
C GLU A 154 10.91 11.52 -10.64
N LYS A 155 11.99 11.29 -11.38
CA LYS A 155 12.58 9.96 -11.47
C LYS A 155 13.35 9.70 -10.17
N ALA A 156 13.03 8.60 -9.49
CA ALA A 156 13.73 8.21 -8.28
C ALA A 156 15.15 7.73 -8.63
N ASN A 157 16.10 8.13 -7.81
CA ASN A 157 17.46 7.61 -7.85
C ASN A 157 17.66 6.61 -6.70
N PRO A 158 17.68 5.29 -6.95
CA PRO A 158 17.83 4.29 -5.90
C PRO A 158 19.10 4.44 -5.05
N THR A 159 20.13 5.09 -5.60
CA THR A 159 21.41 5.31 -4.90
C THR A 159 21.30 6.41 -3.83
N GLU A 160 20.31 7.28 -3.93
CA GLU A 160 20.05 8.37 -2.98
C GLU A 160 18.91 8.03 -2.01
N ALA A 161 18.22 6.90 -2.22
CA ALA A 161 17.13 6.49 -1.38
C ALA A 161 17.63 6.07 0.01
N VAL A 162 17.18 6.77 1.03
CA VAL A 162 17.37 6.36 2.43
C VAL A 162 16.41 5.18 2.69
N PRO A 163 16.88 4.06 3.31
CA PRO A 163 15.99 2.94 3.66
C PRO A 163 14.82 3.43 4.49
N GLY A 164 13.61 3.02 4.11
CA GLY A 164 12.31 3.49 4.57
C GLY A 164 12.26 4.00 6.01
N ILE A 165 12.21 5.31 6.14
CA ILE A 165 11.79 5.96 7.37
C ILE A 165 10.28 5.67 7.50
N PRO A 166 9.79 5.18 8.65
CA PRO A 166 8.36 5.04 8.87
C PRO A 166 7.67 6.36 8.55
N ASP A 167 6.61 6.30 7.76
CA ASP A 167 5.86 7.50 7.42
C ASP A 167 5.37 8.20 8.67
N ASP A 168 5.94 9.36 8.99
CA ASP A 168 5.52 10.14 10.13
C ASP A 168 4.16 10.82 9.91
N ASN A 169 3.66 10.89 8.66
CA ASN A 169 2.35 11.45 8.37
C ASN A 169 1.19 10.51 8.70
N TYR A 170 1.45 9.20 8.84
CA TYR A 170 0.42 8.21 9.15
C TYR A 170 0.83 7.32 10.31
N VAL A 171 -0.17 6.92 11.08
CA VAL A 171 -0.03 5.85 12.07
C VAL A 171 -1.04 4.78 11.74
N VAL A 172 -0.56 3.56 11.53
CA VAL A 172 -1.39 2.38 11.36
C VAL A 172 -1.26 1.50 12.59
N LEU A 173 -2.38 1.04 13.12
CA LEU A 173 -2.44 0.12 14.25
C LEU A 173 -3.12 -1.17 13.80
N HIS A 174 -2.56 -2.30 14.22
CA HIS A 174 -3.16 -3.62 14.00
C HIS A 174 -3.96 -4.03 15.22
N ALA A 175 -5.25 -4.27 15.04
CA ALA A 175 -6.17 -4.65 16.08
C ALA A 175 -6.96 -5.91 15.72
N ARG A 176 -7.51 -6.58 16.72
CA ARG A 176 -8.37 -7.75 16.55
C ARG A 176 -9.73 -7.50 17.18
N CYS A 177 -10.78 -7.89 16.49
CA CYS A 177 -12.13 -7.77 17.03
C CYS A 177 -12.33 -8.72 18.23
N SER A 178 -12.76 -8.19 19.37
CA SER A 178 -13.05 -8.99 20.57
C SER A 178 -14.14 -10.02 20.34
N ASN A 179 -15.10 -9.72 19.47
CA ASN A 179 -16.28 -10.54 19.21
C ASN A 179 -16.03 -11.58 18.12
N THR A 180 -15.66 -11.13 16.92
CA THR A 180 -15.51 -12.00 15.74
C THR A 180 -14.11 -12.61 15.59
N LYS A 181 -13.13 -12.19 16.40
CA LYS A 181 -11.72 -12.58 16.34
C LYS A 181 -11.02 -12.26 15.01
N ARG A 182 -11.66 -11.45 14.15
CA ARG A 182 -11.10 -11.00 12.87
C ARG A 182 -10.16 -9.82 13.08
N ASP A 183 -9.09 -9.78 12.31
CA ASP A 183 -8.10 -8.72 12.37
C ASP A 183 -8.57 -7.51 11.53
N TYR A 184 -8.17 -6.31 11.96
CA TYR A 184 -8.43 -5.06 11.25
C TYR A 184 -7.33 -4.04 11.52
N LEU A 185 -7.18 -3.08 10.61
CA LEU A 185 -6.25 -1.97 10.74
C LEU A 185 -7.01 -0.69 11.08
N VAL A 186 -6.38 0.15 11.89
CA VAL A 186 -6.85 1.51 12.19
C VAL A 186 -5.82 2.50 11.68
N LYS A 187 -6.23 3.39 10.79
CA LYS A 187 -5.37 4.40 10.19
C LYS A 187 -5.66 5.78 10.76
N PHE A 188 -4.58 6.45 11.15
CA PHE A 188 -4.59 7.85 11.59
C PHE A 188 -3.70 8.67 10.66
N ILE A 189 -4.07 9.93 10.44
CA ILE A 189 -3.30 10.89 9.66
C ILE A 189 -2.82 12.02 10.54
N GLN A 190 -1.58 12.45 10.35
CA GLN A 190 -1.00 13.60 11.04
C GLN A 190 -1.82 14.87 10.78
N THR A 191 -2.09 15.66 11.81
CA THR A 191 -2.76 16.94 11.67
C THR A 191 -1.72 18.05 11.54
N PHE A 192 -1.76 18.75 10.41
CA PHE A 192 -0.91 19.92 10.19
C PHE A 192 -1.23 21.01 11.23
N GLY A 193 -0.22 21.58 11.87
CA GLY A 193 -0.36 22.75 12.74
C GLY A 193 0.20 22.63 14.14
N SER A 194 0.65 21.46 14.58
CA SER A 194 1.24 21.32 15.92
C SER A 194 2.75 21.55 15.96
N SER A 195 3.43 21.40 14.82
CA SER A 195 4.90 21.49 14.73
C SER A 195 5.43 22.94 14.88
N GLU A 196 4.67 23.95 14.44
CA GLU A 196 5.10 25.35 14.52
C GLU A 196 5.09 25.94 15.95
N MET A 197 4.39 25.27 16.91
CA MET A 197 4.31 25.70 18.31
C MET A 197 5.13 24.84 19.28
N GLY A 198 6.00 23.95 18.81
CA GLY A 198 6.83 23.09 19.67
C GLY A 198 6.03 21.98 20.40
N GLY A 199 4.83 21.65 19.90
CA GLY A 199 4.00 20.56 20.42
C GLY A 199 4.33 19.24 19.74
N GLU A 200 4.00 18.12 20.41
CA GLU A 200 4.08 16.78 19.80
C GLU A 200 3.09 16.64 18.64
N ASP A 201 3.49 15.95 17.56
CA ASP A 201 2.62 15.67 16.42
C ASP A 201 1.40 14.89 16.85
N LEU A 202 0.23 15.36 16.44
CA LEU A 202 -1.05 14.72 16.71
C LEU A 202 -1.58 14.02 15.45
N TYR A 203 -2.24 12.90 15.63
CA TYR A 203 -2.79 12.08 14.56
C TYR A 203 -4.29 11.93 14.73
N ARG A 204 -5.05 12.26 13.70
CA ARG A 204 -6.51 12.14 13.67
C ARG A 204 -6.93 10.84 13.00
N LEU A 205 -7.91 10.17 13.55
CA LEU A 205 -8.51 8.98 12.96
C LEU A 205 -8.98 9.26 11.51
N GLN A 206 -8.53 8.42 10.60
CA GLN A 206 -8.98 8.40 9.20
C GLN A 206 -10.03 7.30 8.96
N GLY A 207 -9.82 6.12 9.53
CA GLY A 207 -10.76 5.01 9.42
C GLY A 207 -10.24 3.71 10.01
N ALA A 208 -11.10 2.69 10.02
CA ALA A 208 -10.75 1.33 10.39
C ALA A 208 -11.22 0.35 9.29
N TYR A 209 -10.35 -0.62 8.93
CA TYR A 209 -10.53 -1.47 7.76
C TYR A 209 -10.28 -2.92 8.12
N PRO A 210 -11.18 -3.86 7.75
CA PRO A 210 -10.94 -5.28 7.97
C PRO A 210 -9.75 -5.75 7.12
N VAL A 211 -8.96 -6.66 7.66
CA VAL A 211 -7.82 -7.25 6.96
C VAL A 211 -7.87 -8.76 7.06
N ASP A 212 -7.38 -9.45 6.03
CA ASP A 212 -7.21 -10.90 6.10
C ASP A 212 -6.00 -11.25 6.96
N LYS A 213 -6.16 -12.21 7.85
CA LYS A 213 -5.11 -12.62 8.80
C LYS A 213 -3.90 -13.21 8.08
N GLU A 214 -4.10 -13.97 7.00
CA GLU A 214 -3.03 -14.60 6.24
C GLU A 214 -2.26 -13.55 5.41
N GLU A 215 -2.98 -12.57 4.87
CA GLU A 215 -2.41 -11.43 4.16
C GLU A 215 -1.53 -10.57 5.06
N TYR A 216 -1.92 -10.39 6.34
CA TYR A 216 -1.20 -9.52 7.27
C TYR A 216 -0.13 -10.26 8.10
N ALA A 217 -0.21 -11.59 8.27
CA ALA A 217 0.70 -12.38 9.09
C ALA A 217 2.12 -12.53 8.51
N SER A 218 2.29 -12.30 7.20
CA SER A 218 3.60 -12.38 6.51
C SER A 218 4.52 -11.16 6.76
N MET A 219 4.20 -10.34 7.75
CA MET A 219 4.92 -9.09 8.00
C MET A 219 6.34 -9.31 8.51
N SER A 220 7.26 -8.56 7.90
CA SER A 220 8.69 -8.58 8.22
C SER A 220 9.00 -8.36 9.71
N SER A 221 10.00 -9.07 10.20
CA SER A 221 10.52 -9.08 11.56
C SER A 221 11.36 -7.83 11.94
N GLY A 222 11.10 -6.67 11.36
CA GLY A 222 11.79 -5.41 11.70
C GLY A 222 11.37 -4.85 13.06
N LYS A 223 12.21 -4.03 13.69
CA LYS A 223 11.84 -3.23 14.86
C LYS A 223 10.70 -2.29 14.45
N LYS A 224 9.51 -2.56 14.98
CA LYS A 224 8.35 -1.71 14.72
C LYS A 224 8.42 -0.47 15.61
N PRO A 225 8.27 0.75 15.05
CA PRO A 225 8.24 1.97 15.84
C PRO A 225 7.05 1.96 16.80
N LYS A 226 7.18 2.65 17.93
CA LYS A 226 6.11 2.83 18.89
C LYS A 226 5.52 4.23 18.77
N ILE A 227 4.27 4.38 19.17
CA ILE A 227 3.60 5.67 19.31
C ILE A 227 2.85 5.72 20.63
N ASN A 228 2.86 6.88 21.27
CA ASN A 228 2.06 7.08 22.48
C ASN A 228 0.60 7.39 22.12
N THR A 229 -0.35 6.72 22.77
CA THR A 229 -1.78 6.89 22.52
C THR A 229 -2.29 8.31 22.73
N LYS A 230 -1.59 9.13 23.55
CA LYS A 230 -1.89 10.57 23.70
C LYS A 230 -1.81 11.36 22.39
N ARG A 231 -1.04 10.88 21.43
CA ARG A 231 -0.89 11.53 20.12
C ARG A 231 -2.03 11.18 19.18
N LEU A 232 -2.89 10.21 19.52
CA LEU A 232 -4.00 9.75 18.69
C LEU A 232 -5.30 10.45 19.08
N ARG A 233 -6.07 10.88 18.08
CA ARG A 233 -7.36 11.56 18.24
C ARG A 233 -8.45 10.84 17.45
N GLY A 234 -9.55 10.56 18.12
CA GLY A 234 -10.71 9.88 17.55
C GLY A 234 -10.84 8.45 18.02
N ILE A 235 -12.07 7.96 18.05
CA ILE A 235 -12.44 6.61 18.45
C ILE A 235 -12.85 5.83 17.21
N PRO A 236 -12.13 4.79 16.82
CA PRO A 236 -12.48 4.01 15.64
C PRO A 236 -13.68 3.10 15.90
N THR A 237 -14.60 3.06 14.95
CA THR A 237 -15.62 2.02 14.91
C THR A 237 -14.99 0.70 14.46
N CYS A 238 -15.21 -0.39 15.20
CA CYS A 238 -14.71 -1.70 14.78
C CYS A 238 -15.41 -2.15 13.49
N PRO A 239 -14.69 -2.36 12.38
CA PRO A 239 -15.30 -2.71 11.10
C PRO A 239 -15.83 -4.14 11.06
N CYS A 240 -15.51 -4.96 12.07
CA CYS A 240 -15.92 -6.37 12.14
C CYS A 240 -17.19 -6.60 12.96
N CYS A 241 -17.45 -5.78 13.99
CA CYS A 241 -18.65 -5.92 14.84
C CYS A 241 -19.44 -4.64 15.05
N GLY A 242 -18.98 -3.50 14.50
CA GLY A 242 -19.66 -2.22 14.63
C GLY A 242 -19.50 -1.51 15.99
N ASN A 243 -18.70 -2.04 16.89
CA ASN A 243 -18.48 -1.45 18.22
C ASN A 243 -17.83 -0.06 18.10
N GLN A 244 -18.34 0.93 18.82
CA GLN A 244 -17.91 2.33 18.80
C GLN A 244 -17.34 2.82 20.14
N ILE A 245 -17.22 1.94 21.16
CA ILE A 245 -16.81 2.34 22.51
C ILE A 245 -15.32 2.70 22.54
N GLY A 246 -14.47 1.94 21.85
CA GLY A 246 -13.06 2.24 21.80
C GLY A 246 -12.15 1.05 21.45
N ILE A 247 -10.86 1.29 21.61
CA ILE A 247 -9.81 0.28 21.54
C ILE A 247 -9.19 0.08 22.92
N VAL A 248 -8.99 -1.17 23.28
CA VAL A 248 -8.27 -1.59 24.49
C VAL A 248 -6.87 -2.07 24.11
N VAL A 249 -5.91 -1.78 24.96
CA VAL A 249 -4.55 -2.29 24.88
C VAL A 249 -4.38 -3.31 26.00
N CYS A 250 -4.07 -4.55 25.66
CA CYS A 250 -3.74 -5.59 26.63
C CYS A 250 -2.28 -5.49 27.08
N ASP A 251 -1.96 -5.99 28.27
CA ASP A 251 -0.57 -6.08 28.74
C ASP A 251 0.33 -6.92 27.82
N CYS A 252 -0.25 -7.84 27.04
CA CYS A 252 0.46 -8.55 25.98
C CYS A 252 0.84 -7.66 24.79
N GLY A 253 0.43 -6.38 24.76
CA GLY A 253 0.63 -5.44 23.67
C GLY A 253 -0.41 -5.53 22.54
N GLY A 254 -1.35 -6.46 22.62
CA GLY A 254 -2.40 -6.64 21.62
C GLY A 254 -3.49 -5.58 21.72
N LEU A 255 -3.92 -5.05 20.59
CA LEU A 255 -5.01 -4.08 20.46
C LEU A 255 -6.30 -4.79 20.06
N PHE A 256 -7.43 -4.38 20.64
CA PHE A 256 -8.74 -4.94 20.28
C PHE A 256 -9.88 -3.98 20.62
N CYS A 257 -11.06 -4.15 20.03
CA CYS A 257 -12.21 -3.30 20.29
C CYS A 257 -12.79 -3.58 21.69
N ALA A 258 -13.13 -2.50 22.41
CA ALA A 258 -13.80 -2.60 23.71
C ALA A 258 -15.23 -3.10 23.53
N GLY A 259 -15.67 -4.03 24.40
CA GLY A 259 -17.07 -4.39 24.57
C GLY A 259 -17.77 -3.50 25.61
N GLU A 260 -19.07 -3.69 25.79
CA GLU A 260 -19.85 -3.04 26.86
C GLU A 260 -19.68 -3.75 28.23
N GLU A 261 -19.02 -4.89 28.23
CA GLU A 261 -18.86 -5.73 29.40
C GLU A 261 -17.75 -5.19 30.32
N GLU A 262 -17.96 -5.21 31.62
CA GLU A 262 -16.96 -4.79 32.60
C GLU A 262 -15.71 -5.70 32.62
N THR A 263 -15.87 -6.96 32.21
CA THR A 263 -14.78 -7.92 32.08
C THR A 263 -14.59 -8.28 30.59
N ILE A 264 -13.39 -8.04 30.07
CA ILE A 264 -13.07 -8.29 28.68
C ILE A 264 -11.97 -9.36 28.58
N CYS A 265 -12.18 -10.31 27.65
CA CYS A 265 -11.17 -11.31 27.31
C CYS A 265 -10.34 -10.86 26.11
N CYS A 266 -9.02 -10.80 26.26
CA CYS A 266 -8.11 -10.43 25.18
C CYS A 266 -8.16 -11.46 24.03
N PRO A 267 -8.47 -11.05 22.79
CA PRO A 267 -8.51 -11.99 21.66
C PRO A 267 -7.12 -12.45 21.19
N TRP A 268 -6.04 -11.91 21.76
CA TRP A 268 -4.67 -12.25 21.43
C TRP A 268 -4.08 -13.30 22.35
N CYS A 269 -4.12 -13.06 23.67
CA CYS A 269 -3.52 -13.94 24.67
C CYS A 269 -4.55 -14.78 25.47
N GLY A 270 -5.84 -14.45 25.40
CA GLY A 270 -6.89 -15.13 26.13
C GLY A 270 -7.06 -14.68 27.60
N GLU A 271 -6.22 -13.78 28.11
CA GLU A 271 -6.36 -13.24 29.45
C GLU A 271 -7.61 -12.37 29.57
N SER A 272 -8.27 -12.48 30.72
CA SER A 272 -9.45 -11.68 31.07
C SER A 272 -9.06 -10.62 32.09
N GLY A 273 -9.55 -9.40 31.87
CA GLY A 273 -9.30 -8.27 32.77
C GLY A 273 -10.48 -7.32 32.80
N SER A 274 -10.55 -6.47 33.79
CA SER A 274 -11.48 -5.34 33.83
C SER A 274 -10.92 -4.15 33.06
N LEU A 275 -11.81 -3.37 32.44
CA LEU A 275 -11.43 -2.09 31.88
C LEU A 275 -10.98 -1.14 32.97
N GLY A 276 -9.69 -0.86 33.03
CA GLY A 276 -9.16 0.20 33.86
C GLY A 276 -9.43 1.59 33.27
N GLU A 277 -9.53 2.60 34.10
CA GLU A 277 -9.49 3.99 33.62
C GLU A 277 -8.16 4.22 32.90
N GLY A 278 -8.21 4.75 31.71
CA GLY A 278 -7.01 5.03 30.90
C GLY A 278 -6.05 5.93 31.69
N SER A 279 -4.77 5.54 31.74
CA SER A 279 -3.76 6.33 32.46
C SER A 279 -3.64 7.72 31.83
N SER A 280 -3.56 8.77 32.66
CA SER A 280 -3.36 10.14 32.20
C SER A 280 -2.07 10.32 31.38
N GLY A 281 -1.14 9.35 31.45
CA GLY A 281 0.13 9.28 30.74
C GLY A 281 0.06 8.77 29.30
N GLY A 282 -1.07 8.16 28.90
CA GLY A 282 -1.12 7.38 27.64
C GLY A 282 -0.26 6.10 27.73
N MET A 283 -0.28 5.31 26.68
CA MET A 283 0.49 4.06 26.58
C MET A 283 1.23 4.02 25.25
N ASP A 284 2.43 3.45 25.26
CA ASP A 284 3.22 3.24 24.04
C ASP A 284 2.77 1.95 23.36
N ILE A 285 2.20 2.09 22.17
CA ILE A 285 1.71 0.99 21.35
C ILE A 285 2.55 0.83 20.08
N THR A 286 2.63 -0.40 19.59
CA THR A 286 3.39 -0.72 18.39
C THR A 286 2.63 -0.29 17.13
N ARG A 287 3.28 0.47 16.26
CA ARG A 287 2.73 0.82 14.94
C ARG A 287 2.73 -0.44 14.04
N GLY A 288 1.65 -0.64 13.30
CA GLY A 288 1.58 -1.58 12.19
C GLY A 288 2.29 -1.04 10.96
N LEU A 289 2.40 -1.87 9.95
CA LEU A 289 2.74 -1.46 8.59
C LEU A 289 1.43 -1.24 7.83
N GLY A 290 1.33 -0.20 7.03
CA GLY A 290 0.12 0.12 6.30
C GLY A 290 0.39 0.71 4.94
#